data_cc8e2c0b47dba208cfabb823ef4cdbca
#
_entry.id   cc8e2c0b47dba208cfabb823ef4cdbca
#
_cell.length_a   1.000
_cell.length_b   1.000
_cell.length_c   1.000
_cell.angle_alpha   90.00
_cell.angle_beta   90.00
_cell.angle_gamma   90.00
#
_symmetry.space_group_name_H-M   'P 1'
#
loop_
_entity.id
_entity.type
_entity.pdbx_description
1 polymer ?
#
loop_
_entity_poly.entity_id
_entity_poly.type
_entity_poly.pdbx_seq_one_letter_code
_entity_poly.pdbx_strand_id
1 'polypeptide(L)'
;MTAMKNITVYSGPSCGFCDAAKRLLGRNNLEYKEIDISTDPNLMDEMIKKASGKRTIPQIFFEDHHVGGYQELRELEKSGNLFKSLE
;
A
#
# COMPACT_ATOMS: atom_id res chain seq x y z
N MET A 1 -4.39 -24.40 -4.12
CA MET A 1 -3.88 -23.36 -3.20
C MET A 1 -3.85 -22.03 -3.91
N THR A 2 -4.61 -21.07 -3.44
CA THR A 2 -4.69 -19.77 -4.10
C THR A 2 -3.58 -18.88 -3.56
N ALA A 3 -2.69 -18.41 -4.44
CA ALA A 3 -1.66 -17.46 -4.03
C ALA A 3 -2.29 -16.08 -3.88
N MET A 4 -1.99 -15.41 -2.76
CA MET A 4 -2.45 -14.04 -2.57
C MET A 4 -1.59 -13.08 -3.40
N LYS A 5 -2.20 -11.97 -3.79
CA LYS A 5 -1.49 -10.91 -4.49
C LYS A 5 -0.40 -10.34 -3.61
N ASN A 6 0.71 -9.95 -4.22
CA ASN A 6 1.78 -9.28 -3.50
C ASN A 6 1.37 -7.85 -3.16
N ILE A 7 1.73 -7.42 -1.95
CA ILE A 7 1.39 -6.08 -1.48
C ILE A 7 2.63 -5.20 -1.56
N THR A 8 2.45 -4.00 -2.13
CA THR A 8 3.51 -3.00 -2.17
C THR A 8 3.01 -1.72 -1.51
N VAL A 9 3.83 -1.15 -0.63
CA VAL A 9 3.54 0.10 0.06
C VAL A 9 4.62 1.11 -0.29
N TYR A 10 4.25 2.18 -0.98
CA TYR A 10 5.14 3.31 -1.17
C TYR A 10 5.02 4.21 0.05
N SER A 11 6.13 4.47 0.71
CA SER A 11 6.17 5.21 1.96
C SER A 11 7.25 6.27 1.94
N GLY A 12 7.43 6.96 3.05
CA GLY A 12 8.47 7.95 3.22
C GLY A 12 8.70 8.24 4.71
N PRO A 13 9.71 9.05 5.04
CA PRO A 13 10.01 9.36 6.43
C PRO A 13 8.93 10.24 7.06
N SER A 14 8.81 10.16 8.39
CA SER A 14 7.91 11.00 9.19
C SER A 14 6.46 10.96 8.69
N CYS A 15 5.99 9.79 8.31
CA CYS A 15 4.65 9.61 7.75
C CYS A 15 3.81 8.73 8.69
N GLY A 16 2.92 9.37 9.45
CA GLY A 16 2.07 8.66 10.40
C GLY A 16 1.09 7.69 9.72
N PHE A 17 0.54 8.08 8.57
CA PHE A 17 -0.37 7.22 7.82
C PHE A 17 0.36 6.03 7.17
N CYS A 18 1.63 6.22 6.81
CA CYS A 18 2.45 5.11 6.32
C CYS A 18 2.65 4.08 7.42
N ASP A 19 2.97 4.53 8.63
CA ASP A 19 3.12 3.65 9.78
C ASP A 19 1.81 2.95 10.11
N ALA A 20 0.69 3.66 10.03
CA ALA A 20 -0.62 3.08 10.29
C ALA A 20 -0.95 1.99 9.26
N ALA A 21 -0.65 2.22 7.99
CA ALA A 21 -0.86 1.24 6.94
C ALA A 21 -0.04 -0.03 7.19
N LYS A 22 1.23 0.15 7.54
CA LYS A 22 2.12 -0.98 7.84
C LYS A 22 1.62 -1.77 9.04
N ARG A 23 1.15 -1.08 10.08
CA ARG A 23 0.59 -1.76 11.26
C ARG A 23 -0.68 -2.54 10.91
N LEU A 24 -1.53 -1.97 10.07
CA LEU A 24 -2.75 -2.67 9.62
C LEU A 24 -2.40 -3.97 8.91
N LEU A 25 -1.44 -3.93 8.00
CA LEU A 25 -1.01 -5.13 7.29
C LEU A 25 -0.40 -6.15 8.25
N GLY A 26 0.43 -5.67 9.19
CA GLY A 26 1.07 -6.55 10.18
C GLY A 26 0.08 -7.25 11.09
N ARG A 27 -0.96 -6.54 11.57
CA ARG A 27 -1.94 -7.19 12.45
C ARG A 27 -2.84 -8.18 11.72
N ASN A 28 -2.85 -8.14 10.40
CA ASN A 28 -3.55 -9.14 9.58
C ASN A 28 -2.61 -10.25 9.09
N ASN A 29 -1.38 -10.27 9.59
CA ASN A 29 -0.35 -11.26 9.22
C ASN A 29 -0.03 -11.25 7.73
N LEU A 30 -0.09 -10.07 7.12
CA LEU A 30 0.20 -9.89 5.69
C LEU A 30 1.61 -9.36 5.50
N GLU A 31 2.37 -10.01 4.63
CA GLU A 31 3.69 -9.54 4.23
C GLU A 31 3.52 -8.50 3.12
N TYR A 32 4.44 -7.55 3.07
CA TYR A 32 4.41 -6.51 2.06
C TYR A 32 5.83 -6.05 1.74
N LYS A 33 6.00 -5.48 0.57
CA LYS A 33 7.22 -4.81 0.18
C LYS A 33 7.05 -3.32 0.42
N GLU A 34 7.98 -2.73 1.15
CA GLU A 34 7.99 -1.30 1.39
C GLU A 34 8.99 -0.63 0.44
N ILE A 35 8.55 0.42 -0.24
CA ILE A 35 9.40 1.24 -1.10
C ILE A 35 9.41 2.64 -0.53
N ASP A 36 10.55 3.04 0.04
CA ASP A 36 10.73 4.38 0.59
C ASP A 36 11.10 5.32 -0.56
N ILE A 37 10.19 6.23 -0.90
CA ILE A 37 10.37 7.13 -2.04
C ILE A 37 11.45 8.20 -1.80
N SER A 38 11.91 8.35 -0.57
CA SER A 38 12.96 9.33 -0.25
C SER A 38 14.36 8.85 -0.67
N THR A 39 14.52 7.56 -0.96
CA THR A 39 15.83 6.99 -1.28
C THR A 39 16.26 7.26 -2.73
N ASP A 40 15.32 7.57 -3.62
CA ASP A 40 15.61 7.83 -5.02
C ASP A 40 14.47 8.66 -5.62
N PRO A 41 14.76 9.82 -6.25
CA PRO A 41 13.70 10.66 -6.85
C PRO A 41 12.86 9.92 -7.89
N ASN A 42 13.44 8.94 -8.58
CA ASN A 42 12.70 8.16 -9.58
C ASN A 42 11.56 7.32 -8.97
N LEU A 43 11.68 6.97 -7.70
CA LEU A 43 10.64 6.20 -7.01
C LEU A 43 9.36 7.01 -6.84
N MET A 44 9.48 8.31 -6.58
CA MET A 44 8.32 9.19 -6.52
C MET A 44 7.60 9.25 -7.86
N ASP A 45 8.35 9.40 -8.94
CA ASP A 45 7.78 9.43 -10.29
C ASP A 45 7.09 8.11 -10.62
N GLU A 46 7.70 6.99 -10.26
CA GLU A 46 7.12 5.66 -10.45
C GLU A 46 5.79 5.55 -9.71
N MET A 47 5.76 5.96 -8.45
CA MET A 47 4.55 5.93 -7.64
C MET A 47 3.45 6.77 -8.27
N ILE A 48 3.76 7.99 -8.68
CA ILE A 48 2.77 8.92 -9.27
C ILE A 48 2.15 8.30 -10.51
N LYS A 49 2.97 7.71 -11.38
CA LYS A 49 2.47 7.07 -12.60
C LYS A 49 1.53 5.92 -12.29
N LYS A 50 1.90 5.06 -11.34
CA LYS A 50 1.09 3.91 -10.95
C LYS A 50 -0.17 4.31 -10.19
N ALA A 51 -0.12 5.41 -9.46
CA ALA A 51 -1.23 5.88 -8.63
C ALA A 51 -2.13 6.88 -9.34
N SER A 52 -2.10 6.90 -10.67
CA SER A 52 -2.96 7.77 -11.49
C SER A 52 -2.80 9.25 -11.16
N GLY A 53 -1.56 9.66 -10.89
CA GLY A 53 -1.23 11.05 -10.63
C GLY A 53 -1.22 11.45 -9.17
N LYS A 54 -1.55 10.57 -8.25
CA LYS A 54 -1.55 10.90 -6.83
C LYS A 54 -0.12 11.00 -6.30
N ARG A 55 0.13 12.04 -5.50
CA ARG A 55 1.46 12.36 -4.98
C ARG A 55 1.61 12.13 -3.49
N THR A 56 0.54 11.71 -2.84
CA THR A 56 0.55 11.48 -1.38
C THR A 56 1.06 10.11 -1.02
N ILE A 57 1.57 9.96 0.19
CA ILE A 57 1.97 8.67 0.76
C ILE A 57 1.14 8.41 2.01
N PRO A 58 0.85 7.15 2.33
CA PRO A 58 1.24 5.95 1.60
C PRO A 58 0.40 5.75 0.33
N GLN A 59 0.94 4.99 -0.61
CA GLN A 59 0.16 4.46 -1.73
C GLN A 59 0.33 2.94 -1.73
N ILE A 60 -0.77 2.22 -1.69
CA ILE A 60 -0.78 0.78 -1.54
C ILE A 60 -1.27 0.11 -2.81
N PHE A 61 -0.61 -0.98 -3.20
CA PHE A 61 -0.95 -1.75 -4.39
C PHE A 61 -1.04 -3.23 -4.04
N PHE A 62 -2.06 -3.90 -4.59
CA PHE A 62 -2.17 -5.36 -4.58
C PHE A 62 -1.86 -5.81 -6.00
N GLU A 63 -0.64 -6.30 -6.25
CA GLU A 63 -0.09 -6.53 -7.60
C GLU A 63 -0.23 -5.23 -8.40
N ASP A 64 -0.94 -5.24 -9.51
CA ASP A 64 -1.14 -4.04 -10.33
C ASP A 64 -2.37 -3.21 -9.93
N HIS A 65 -3.14 -3.70 -8.96
CA HIS A 65 -4.33 -2.99 -8.51
C HIS A 65 -3.98 -1.90 -7.51
N HIS A 66 -4.33 -0.66 -7.84
CA HIS A 66 -4.10 0.49 -6.96
C HIS A 66 -5.21 0.56 -5.91
N VAL A 67 -4.88 0.21 -4.67
CA VAL A 67 -5.82 0.31 -3.55
C VAL A 67 -6.06 1.77 -3.17
N GLY A 68 -4.99 2.54 -3.06
CA GLY A 68 -5.04 3.93 -2.63
C GLY A 68 -4.17 4.17 -1.42
N GLY A 69 -4.60 5.07 -0.54
CA GLY A 69 -3.90 5.39 0.68
C GLY A 69 -4.39 4.59 1.87
N TYR A 70 -4.04 5.07 3.06
CA TYR A 70 -4.39 4.38 4.29
C TYR A 70 -5.92 4.23 4.46
N GLN A 71 -6.68 5.29 4.14
CA GLN A 71 -8.13 5.24 4.35
C GLN A 71 -8.80 4.15 3.51
N GLU A 72 -8.40 4.02 2.26
CA GLU A 72 -8.93 3.00 1.37
C GLU A 72 -8.55 1.60 1.86
N LEU A 73 -7.32 1.43 2.35
CA LEU A 73 -6.88 0.16 2.92
C LEU A 73 -7.69 -0.18 4.17
N ARG A 74 -7.93 0.81 5.03
CA ARG A 74 -8.70 0.61 6.24
C ARG A 74 -10.16 0.24 5.93
N GLU A 75 -10.74 0.84 4.88
CA GLU A 75 -12.09 0.49 4.45
C GLU A 75 -12.19 -0.96 4.02
N LEU A 76 -11.18 -1.48 3.34
CA LEU A 76 -11.14 -2.89 2.97
C LEU A 76 -11.13 -3.77 4.22
N GLU A 77 -10.35 -3.40 5.23
CA GLU A 77 -10.29 -4.15 6.47
C GLU A 77 -11.65 -4.13 7.19
N LYS A 78 -12.24 -2.95 7.34
CA LYS A 78 -13.50 -2.78 8.07
C LYS A 78 -14.67 -3.49 7.38
N SER A 79 -14.70 -3.49 6.07
CA SER A 79 -15.78 -4.12 5.32
C SER A 79 -15.63 -5.64 5.18
N GLY A 80 -14.49 -6.19 5.63
CA GLY A 80 -14.22 -7.62 5.50
C GLY A 80 -13.76 -8.02 4.11
N ASN A 81 -13.39 -7.06 3.27
CA ASN A 81 -13.01 -7.33 1.89
C ASN A 81 -11.49 -7.38 1.67
N LEU A 82 -10.69 -7.19 2.74
CA LEU A 82 -9.23 -7.12 2.60
C LEU A 82 -8.67 -8.38 1.94
N PHE A 83 -9.00 -9.55 2.49
CA PHE A 83 -8.48 -10.81 1.95
C PHE A 83 -9.12 -11.16 0.60
N LYS A 84 -10.37 -10.80 0.39
CA LYS A 84 -11.02 -11.00 -0.92
C LYS A 84 -10.29 -10.23 -2.02
N SER A 85 -9.84 -9.01 -1.71
CA SER A 85 -9.11 -8.18 -2.66
C SER A 85 -7.73 -8.74 -2.99
N LEU A 86 -7.18 -9.59 -2.11
CA LEU A 86 -5.86 -10.19 -2.28
C LEU A 86 -5.91 -11.54 -3.01
N GLU A 87 -7.09 -12.09 -3.20
CA GLU A 87 -7.26 -13.36 -3.92
C GLU A 87 -7.01 -13.27 -5.41
#